data_d6daa5831e41bcfd42cdcdac7bd049ef
#
_entry.id   d6daa5831e41bcfd42cdcdac7bd049ef
#
_cell.length_a   1.000
_cell.length_b   1.000
_cell.length_c   1.000
_cell.angle_alpha   90.00
_cell.angle_beta   90.00
_cell.angle_gamma   90.00
#
_symmetry.space_group_name_H-M   'P 1'
#
loop_
_entity.id
_entity.type
_entity.pdbx_description
1 polymer ?
#
loop_
_entity_poly.entity_id
_entity_poly.type
_entity_poly.pdbx_seq_one_letter_code
_entity_poly.pdbx_strand_id
1 'polypeptide(L)'
;MAVFLHSADKCYTYEDLVAAINQNTTYCPYYQTKDLYAFFVNLTKAIVTNSPVVLIDADSSQTDMPYVDFEQVNKPKEVRKCSYASIGDLLVAFEQSTSTISIFTSGTTGQPKCVTHTLATLARAVRKGENYDKHVWAYAYNPTHMAGLQVFFQALENKSTLVDVFAQTRDVVYEKIDRYGITHISATPTFYRMLMPFEKEYPSVKRVTLGGEKSDKQLHEQICKIFPNAKVNNVYASTEAGSLFAAKGDCFQLPADIRDKFRVEDDELLIHKSLLGQSDSFTYDGDFYHSGDLIEWVDEAEGLFRFKSRKNELINVGGYKVNPGEVEEAINAIDGVQQSLVYGRANSVLGNIVVAEVVLVEGAELTSTDIRRALADKLQDFKIPRKVQIVENLSMTRTGKLKRS
;
A
#
# COMPACT_ATOMS: atom_id res chain seq x y z
N MET A 1 29.85 9.30 -4.09
CA MET A 1 28.91 9.34 -2.96
C MET A 1 27.64 8.59 -3.36
N ALA A 2 27.14 7.71 -2.50
CA ALA A 2 25.94 6.96 -2.81
C ALA A 2 24.70 7.86 -2.62
N VAL A 3 23.84 7.91 -3.62
CA VAL A 3 22.62 8.71 -3.56
C VAL A 3 21.58 7.98 -2.71
N PHE A 4 20.99 8.72 -1.78
CA PHE A 4 19.90 8.23 -0.92
C PHE A 4 18.53 8.55 -1.52
N LEU A 5 18.29 9.82 -1.89
CA LEU A 5 16.98 10.28 -2.31
C LEU A 5 17.06 11.36 -3.38
N HIS A 6 16.25 11.21 -4.43
CA HIS A 6 15.86 12.30 -5.33
C HIS A 6 14.42 12.74 -5.01
N SER A 7 14.23 13.97 -4.54
CA SER A 7 12.92 14.57 -4.23
C SER A 7 12.94 16.07 -4.44
N ALA A 8 11.87 16.64 -4.98
CA ALA A 8 11.69 18.09 -5.22
C ALA A 8 12.92 18.74 -5.91
N ASP A 9 13.42 18.13 -6.99
CA ASP A 9 14.59 18.55 -7.79
C ASP A 9 15.92 18.58 -7.01
N LYS A 10 15.95 18.03 -5.80
CA LYS A 10 17.16 17.88 -4.97
C LYS A 10 17.64 16.45 -4.98
N CYS A 11 18.95 16.32 -4.81
CA CYS A 11 19.62 15.04 -4.63
C CYS A 11 20.26 15.02 -3.24
N TYR A 12 19.92 14.04 -2.44
CA TYR A 12 20.48 13.83 -1.10
C TYR A 12 21.29 12.53 -1.11
N THR A 13 22.48 12.60 -0.54
CA THR A 13 23.36 11.43 -0.37
C THR A 13 23.13 10.76 0.98
N TYR A 14 23.71 9.58 1.17
CA TYR A 14 23.74 8.92 2.48
C TYR A 14 24.61 9.69 3.48
N GLU A 15 25.63 10.40 3.01
CA GLU A 15 26.45 11.30 3.82
C GLU A 15 25.63 12.48 4.32
N ASP A 16 24.73 13.05 3.51
CA ASP A 16 23.81 14.11 3.94
C ASP A 16 22.87 13.61 5.02
N LEU A 17 22.34 12.38 4.89
CA LEU A 17 21.49 11.77 5.92
C LEU A 17 22.23 11.60 7.24
N VAL A 18 23.46 11.05 7.20
CA VAL A 18 24.30 10.88 8.41
C VAL A 18 24.63 12.23 9.05
N ALA A 19 24.96 13.24 8.25
CA ALA A 19 25.24 14.59 8.74
C ALA A 19 24.01 15.21 9.40
N ALA A 20 22.82 15.10 8.79
CA ALA A 20 21.57 15.59 9.37
C ALA A 20 21.24 14.89 10.70
N ILE A 21 21.41 13.56 10.79
CA ILE A 21 21.21 12.81 12.04
C ILE A 21 22.19 13.22 13.13
N ASN A 22 23.45 13.48 12.81
CA ASN A 22 24.46 13.90 13.78
C ASN A 22 24.25 15.34 14.26
N GLN A 23 23.83 16.24 13.38
CA GLN A 23 23.60 17.65 13.70
C GLN A 23 22.35 17.85 14.56
N ASN A 24 21.26 17.11 14.30
CA ASN A 24 20.02 17.27 15.02
C ASN A 24 20.13 16.70 16.44
N THR A 25 19.81 17.53 17.43
CA THR A 25 19.66 17.12 18.83
C THR A 25 18.23 16.92 19.25
N THR A 26 17.29 17.10 18.33
CA THR A 26 15.85 16.97 18.54
C THR A 26 15.24 16.08 17.46
N TYR A 27 14.05 15.57 17.74
CA TYR A 27 13.11 14.96 16.80
C TYR A 27 11.68 15.35 17.18
N CYS A 28 10.71 15.14 16.28
CA CYS A 28 9.31 15.38 16.55
C CYS A 28 8.59 14.04 16.81
N PRO A 29 8.09 13.78 18.05
CA PRO A 29 7.38 12.55 18.40
C PRO A 29 6.07 12.36 17.62
N TYR A 30 5.36 13.43 17.31
CA TYR A 30 4.19 13.49 16.45
C TYR A 30 4.60 14.27 15.20
N TYR A 31 4.76 13.55 14.08
CA TYR A 31 5.39 14.16 12.90
C TYR A 31 4.50 14.18 11.69
N GLN A 32 4.36 15.37 11.11
CA GLN A 32 3.58 15.66 9.93
C GLN A 32 4.38 16.57 8.99
N THR A 33 4.61 16.15 7.74
CA THR A 33 5.32 16.96 6.75
C THR A 33 5.02 16.50 5.33
N LYS A 34 5.13 17.41 4.36
CA LYS A 34 5.15 17.10 2.92
C LYS A 34 6.57 16.92 2.37
N ASP A 35 7.60 17.31 3.13
CA ASP A 35 9.00 17.14 2.75
C ASP A 35 9.46 15.72 3.06
N LEU A 36 9.67 14.92 2.01
CA LEU A 36 10.03 13.51 2.12
C LEU A 36 11.41 13.31 2.75
N TYR A 37 12.39 14.19 2.47
CA TYR A 37 13.70 14.10 3.09
C TYR A 37 13.64 14.41 4.59
N ALA A 38 12.96 15.48 4.97
CA ALA A 38 12.74 15.82 6.38
C ALA A 38 11.98 14.71 7.12
N PHE A 39 11.01 14.05 6.44
CA PHE A 39 10.32 12.88 6.98
C PHE A 39 11.29 11.76 7.32
N PHE A 40 12.16 11.38 6.38
CA PHE A 40 13.14 10.31 6.61
C PHE A 40 14.19 10.67 7.66
N VAL A 41 14.61 11.92 7.73
CA VAL A 41 15.53 12.40 8.79
C VAL A 41 14.89 12.25 10.17
N ASN A 42 13.65 12.73 10.36
CA ASN A 42 12.97 12.63 11.65
C ASN A 42 12.71 11.17 12.06
N LEU A 43 12.22 10.34 11.13
CA LEU A 43 11.99 8.91 11.35
C LEU A 43 13.28 8.18 11.73
N THR A 44 14.35 8.37 10.95
CA THR A 44 15.65 7.74 11.22
C THR A 44 16.20 8.20 12.57
N LYS A 45 16.09 9.51 12.89
CA LYS A 45 16.50 10.05 14.19
C LYS A 45 15.75 9.40 15.35
N ALA A 46 14.43 9.28 15.26
CA ALA A 46 13.63 8.60 16.27
C ALA A 46 14.10 7.14 16.47
N ILE A 47 14.30 6.41 15.37
CA ILE A 47 14.73 5.01 15.40
C ILE A 47 16.09 4.87 16.08
N VAL A 48 17.13 5.56 15.61
CA VAL A 48 18.49 5.40 16.14
C VAL A 48 18.69 5.96 17.56
N THR A 49 17.71 6.72 18.08
CA THR A 49 17.71 7.19 19.46
C THR A 49 16.79 6.39 20.37
N ASN A 50 16.19 5.31 19.89
CA ASN A 50 15.22 4.47 20.61
C ASN A 50 14.00 5.27 21.10
N SER A 51 13.54 6.21 20.31
CA SER A 51 12.46 7.13 20.65
C SER A 51 11.18 6.76 19.87
N PRO A 52 10.00 6.78 20.51
CA PRO A 52 8.74 6.48 19.81
C PRO A 52 8.37 7.61 18.86
N VAL A 53 7.76 7.27 17.71
CA VAL A 53 7.26 8.25 16.77
C VAL A 53 5.87 7.88 16.25
N VAL A 54 5.02 8.87 16.15
CA VAL A 54 3.67 8.81 15.58
C VAL A 54 3.71 9.55 14.24
N LEU A 55 3.42 8.83 13.16
CA LEU A 55 3.46 9.36 11.80
C LEU A 55 2.07 9.81 11.38
N ILE A 56 1.93 11.10 11.09
CA ILE A 56 0.65 11.73 10.73
C ILE A 56 0.68 12.09 9.27
N ASP A 57 -0.34 11.68 8.53
CA ASP A 57 -0.50 12.01 7.12
C ASP A 57 -0.49 13.54 6.92
N ALA A 58 0.27 14.00 5.94
CA ALA A 58 0.51 15.42 5.68
C ALA A 58 -0.78 16.23 5.45
N ASP A 59 -1.85 15.59 5.01
CA ASP A 59 -3.15 16.21 4.71
C ASP A 59 -4.21 15.94 5.80
N SER A 60 -3.84 15.29 6.92
CA SER A 60 -4.76 15.07 8.05
C SER A 60 -4.89 16.30 8.93
N SER A 61 -6.06 16.46 9.53
CA SER A 61 -6.40 17.52 10.46
C SER A 61 -6.91 16.97 11.80
N GLN A 62 -7.08 17.85 12.81
CA GLN A 62 -7.70 17.50 14.08
C GLN A 62 -9.09 16.86 13.91
N THR A 63 -9.86 17.30 12.90
CA THR A 63 -11.19 16.75 12.61
C THR A 63 -11.10 15.31 12.09
N ASP A 64 -10.07 15.00 11.31
CA ASP A 64 -9.85 13.64 10.78
C ASP A 64 -9.36 12.67 11.86
N MET A 65 -8.62 13.19 12.86
CA MET A 65 -7.95 12.41 13.89
C MET A 65 -8.20 13.03 15.28
N PRO A 66 -9.44 12.95 15.80
CA PRO A 66 -9.85 13.69 17.03
C PRO A 66 -9.13 13.24 18.32
N TYR A 67 -8.52 12.04 18.29
CA TYR A 67 -7.74 11.49 19.42
C TYR A 67 -6.25 11.81 19.35
N VAL A 68 -5.78 12.50 18.30
CA VAL A 68 -4.41 13.03 18.22
C VAL A 68 -4.42 14.48 18.71
N ASP A 69 -3.56 14.78 19.66
CA ASP A 69 -3.35 16.15 20.10
C ASP A 69 -2.49 16.89 19.05
N PHE A 70 -3.16 17.62 18.15
CA PHE A 70 -2.49 18.40 17.12
C PHE A 70 -1.65 19.55 17.64
N GLU A 71 -1.83 19.95 18.90
CA GLU A 71 -0.91 20.92 19.53
C GLU A 71 0.48 20.35 19.75
N GLN A 72 0.64 19.01 19.81
CA GLN A 72 1.93 18.34 19.94
C GLN A 72 2.58 18.04 18.57
N VAL A 73 1.85 18.16 17.47
CA VAL A 73 2.36 17.88 16.12
C VAL A 73 3.49 18.84 15.80
N ASN A 74 4.60 18.27 15.33
CA ASN A 74 5.84 18.97 14.97
C ASN A 74 6.51 19.75 16.14
N LYS A 75 6.12 19.50 17.40
CA LYS A 75 6.87 20.02 18.54
C LYS A 75 8.14 19.19 18.76
N PRO A 76 9.33 19.81 18.71
CA PRO A 76 10.57 19.11 18.88
C PRO A 76 10.78 18.66 20.33
N LYS A 77 11.36 17.47 20.50
CA LYS A 77 11.79 16.91 21.78
C LYS A 77 13.27 16.60 21.70
N GLU A 78 14.01 16.94 22.75
CA GLU A 78 15.43 16.62 22.84
C GLU A 78 15.69 15.12 22.91
N VAL A 79 16.74 14.68 22.24
CA VAL A 79 17.26 13.32 22.26
C VAL A 79 18.78 13.33 22.35
N ARG A 80 19.35 12.18 22.64
CA ARG A 80 20.81 12.04 22.69
C ARG A 80 21.46 12.51 21.37
N LYS A 81 22.59 13.21 21.49
CA LYS A 81 23.43 13.55 20.35
C LYS A 81 23.97 12.27 19.70
N CYS A 82 23.88 12.19 18.39
CA CYS A 82 24.46 11.11 17.60
C CYS A 82 25.83 11.54 17.05
N SER A 83 26.70 10.55 16.79
CA SER A 83 28.03 10.77 16.23
C SER A 83 28.44 9.55 15.41
N TYR A 84 27.72 9.34 14.28
CA TYR A 84 28.04 8.25 13.35
C TYR A 84 29.08 8.71 12.35
N ALA A 85 30.16 7.93 12.16
CA ALA A 85 31.20 8.24 11.19
C ALA A 85 30.79 7.89 9.76
N SER A 86 29.84 6.94 9.60
CA SER A 86 29.40 6.44 8.31
C SER A 86 27.94 5.99 8.35
N ILE A 87 27.36 5.76 7.17
CA ILE A 87 26.03 5.11 7.06
C ILE A 87 26.06 3.68 7.64
N GLY A 88 27.19 2.98 7.58
CA GLY A 88 27.33 1.65 8.19
C GLY A 88 27.14 1.69 9.71
N ASP A 89 27.75 2.66 10.40
CA ASP A 89 27.60 2.83 11.85
C ASP A 89 26.16 3.20 12.22
N LEU A 90 25.53 4.04 11.41
CA LEU A 90 24.12 4.41 11.59
C LEU A 90 23.20 3.19 11.45
N LEU A 91 23.45 2.34 10.44
CA LEU A 91 22.65 1.13 10.21
C LEU A 91 22.78 0.11 11.34
N VAL A 92 23.94 -0.03 11.96
CA VAL A 92 24.11 -0.87 13.16
C VAL A 92 23.21 -0.38 14.30
N ALA A 93 23.17 0.94 14.55
CA ALA A 93 22.29 1.51 15.57
C ALA A 93 20.81 1.41 15.20
N PHE A 94 20.50 1.49 13.89
CA PHE A 94 19.16 1.32 13.37
C PHE A 94 18.62 -0.11 13.60
N GLU A 95 19.41 -1.14 13.27
CA GLU A 95 19.04 -2.55 13.45
C GLU A 95 18.84 -2.95 14.92
N GLN A 96 19.58 -2.33 15.83
CA GLN A 96 19.49 -2.57 17.28
C GLN A 96 18.38 -1.76 17.96
N SER A 97 17.60 -0.99 17.20
CA SER A 97 16.62 -0.08 17.76
C SER A 97 15.43 -0.80 18.40
N THR A 98 15.02 -0.29 19.55
CA THR A 98 13.78 -0.66 20.26
C THR A 98 12.66 0.37 20.06
N SER A 99 12.85 1.32 19.16
CA SER A 99 11.86 2.35 18.86
C SER A 99 10.54 1.75 18.40
N THR A 100 9.44 2.42 18.74
CA THR A 100 8.11 2.09 18.25
C THR A 100 7.62 3.15 17.26
N ILE A 101 6.95 2.71 16.22
CA ILE A 101 6.44 3.55 15.15
C ILE A 101 4.94 3.32 15.04
N SER A 102 4.17 4.37 15.31
CA SER A 102 2.70 4.34 15.22
C SER A 102 2.25 4.93 13.90
N ILE A 103 1.41 4.18 13.20
CA ILE A 103 0.82 4.54 11.91
C ILE A 103 -0.69 4.39 11.96
N PHE A 104 -1.40 5.06 11.07
CA PHE A 104 -2.85 5.06 11.04
C PHE A 104 -3.39 4.36 9.80
N THR A 105 -4.52 3.65 9.97
CA THR A 105 -5.28 3.06 8.88
C THR A 105 -6.55 3.85 8.65
N SER A 106 -7.05 3.85 7.41
CA SER A 106 -8.42 4.26 7.13
C SER A 106 -9.37 3.20 7.69
N GLY A 107 -9.78 3.34 8.95
CA GLY A 107 -10.72 2.39 9.57
C GLY A 107 -12.01 2.24 8.75
N THR A 108 -12.53 1.02 8.66
CA THR A 108 -13.82 0.71 7.99
C THR A 108 -15.02 1.41 8.64
N THR A 109 -14.84 1.91 9.85
CA THR A 109 -15.82 2.69 10.63
C THR A 109 -15.71 4.21 10.38
N GLY A 110 -14.84 4.64 9.45
CA GLY A 110 -14.61 6.05 9.12
C GLY A 110 -13.58 6.76 10.00
N GLN A 111 -13.24 6.23 11.18
CA GLN A 111 -12.15 6.78 12.00
C GLN A 111 -10.86 5.98 11.83
N PRO A 112 -9.70 6.66 11.62
CA PRO A 112 -8.42 5.98 11.48
C PRO A 112 -8.08 5.19 12.75
N LYS A 113 -7.58 3.95 12.58
CA LYS A 113 -7.09 3.12 13.69
C LYS A 113 -5.59 3.30 13.82
N CYS A 114 -5.10 3.46 15.05
CA CYS A 114 -3.67 3.52 15.34
C CYS A 114 -3.12 2.11 15.51
N VAL A 115 -2.03 1.81 14.81
CA VAL A 115 -1.28 0.56 14.96
C VAL A 115 0.18 0.90 15.26
N THR A 116 0.69 0.41 16.37
CA THR A 116 2.06 0.62 16.82
C THR A 116 2.92 -0.59 16.51
N HIS A 117 3.99 -0.39 15.80
CA HIS A 117 4.93 -1.41 15.37
C HIS A 117 6.30 -1.24 16.01
N THR A 118 7.01 -2.35 16.13
CA THR A 118 8.47 -2.36 16.33
C THR A 118 9.17 -2.36 14.96
N LEU A 119 10.46 -2.03 14.95
CA LEU A 119 11.25 -2.15 13.73
C LEU A 119 11.25 -3.59 13.20
N ALA A 120 11.28 -4.59 14.08
CA ALA A 120 11.26 -6.00 13.70
C ALA A 120 9.99 -6.39 12.92
N THR A 121 8.81 -5.82 13.25
CA THR A 121 7.57 -6.06 12.49
C THR A 121 7.54 -5.32 11.17
N LEU A 122 8.04 -4.08 11.12
CA LEU A 122 8.05 -3.25 9.91
C LEU A 122 9.09 -3.71 8.88
N ALA A 123 10.29 -4.11 9.33
CA ALA A 123 11.39 -4.50 8.48
C ALA A 123 11.43 -6.02 8.18
N ARG A 124 10.46 -6.81 8.68
CA ARG A 124 10.43 -8.28 8.52
C ARG A 124 10.65 -8.75 7.08
N ALA A 125 10.08 -8.04 6.11
CA ALA A 125 10.16 -8.40 4.70
C ALA A 125 11.41 -7.85 3.98
N VAL A 126 12.27 -7.09 4.66
CA VAL A 126 13.49 -6.53 4.10
C VAL A 126 14.43 -7.65 3.73
N ARG A 127 14.90 -7.62 2.49
CA ARG A 127 15.91 -8.56 1.97
C ARG A 127 17.24 -7.83 1.87
N LYS A 128 18.28 -8.41 2.42
CA LYS A 128 19.65 -7.85 2.42
C LYS A 128 20.56 -8.69 1.51
N GLY A 129 21.57 -8.06 0.95
CA GLY A 129 22.59 -8.73 0.14
C GLY A 129 23.29 -7.78 -0.83
N GLU A 130 24.45 -8.21 -1.34
CA GLU A 130 25.36 -7.41 -2.18
C GLU A 130 24.75 -6.91 -3.51
N ASN A 131 23.64 -7.51 -3.95
CA ASN A 131 22.99 -7.13 -5.20
C ASN A 131 21.94 -6.05 -5.04
N TYR A 132 21.58 -5.67 -3.82
CA TYR A 132 20.47 -4.73 -3.58
C TYR A 132 20.92 -3.26 -3.54
N ASP A 133 22.22 -2.97 -3.38
CA ASP A 133 22.80 -1.62 -3.34
C ASP A 133 22.65 -0.85 -4.66
N LYS A 134 22.52 -1.57 -5.77
CA LYS A 134 22.33 -1.00 -7.12
C LYS A 134 20.88 -0.73 -7.50
N HIS A 135 19.96 -0.99 -6.58
CA HIS A 135 18.55 -0.76 -6.86
C HIS A 135 18.22 0.73 -6.81
N VAL A 136 17.42 1.17 -7.79
CA VAL A 136 16.81 2.49 -7.82
C VAL A 136 15.31 2.28 -7.71
N TRP A 137 14.74 2.68 -6.57
CA TRP A 137 13.34 2.47 -6.24
C TRP A 137 12.49 3.70 -6.57
N ALA A 138 11.41 3.53 -7.30
CA ALA A 138 10.33 4.50 -7.31
C ALA A 138 9.63 4.49 -5.94
N TYR A 139 9.65 5.61 -5.24
CA TYR A 139 8.92 5.80 -4.00
C TYR A 139 7.52 6.31 -4.30
N ALA A 140 6.57 5.37 -4.43
CA ALA A 140 5.23 5.62 -4.95
C ALA A 140 4.11 5.58 -3.89
N TYR A 141 4.47 5.31 -2.62
CA TYR A 141 3.51 5.24 -1.52
C TYR A 141 3.57 6.48 -0.63
N ASN A 142 2.47 6.76 0.06
CA ASN A 142 2.48 7.72 1.15
C ASN A 142 3.47 7.27 2.24
N PRO A 143 4.40 8.16 2.68
CA PRO A 143 5.47 7.79 3.61
C PRO A 143 4.98 7.39 5.00
N THR A 144 3.79 7.82 5.43
CA THR A 144 3.22 7.51 6.75
C THR A 144 2.53 6.15 6.80
N HIS A 145 2.45 5.42 5.67
CA HIS A 145 1.79 4.13 5.59
C HIS A 145 2.78 2.96 5.56
N MET A 146 2.30 1.79 5.97
CA MET A 146 3.08 0.55 6.05
C MET A 146 3.90 0.29 4.78
N ALA A 147 3.29 0.37 3.60
CA ALA A 147 3.96 0.07 2.34
C ALA A 147 5.09 1.07 2.02
N GLY A 148 4.88 2.36 2.30
CA GLY A 148 5.91 3.39 2.15
C GLY A 148 7.10 3.15 3.09
N LEU A 149 6.82 2.82 4.35
CA LEU A 149 7.87 2.47 5.33
C LEU A 149 8.66 1.24 4.89
N GLN A 150 8.01 0.21 4.36
CA GLN A 150 8.69 -0.99 3.88
C GLN A 150 9.63 -0.72 2.70
N VAL A 151 9.23 0.14 1.75
CA VAL A 151 10.11 0.57 0.65
C VAL A 151 11.30 1.37 1.20
N PHE A 152 11.05 2.27 2.15
CA PHE A 152 12.10 3.04 2.82
C PHE A 152 13.10 2.12 3.53
N PHE A 153 12.66 1.16 4.34
CA PHE A 153 13.55 0.23 5.04
C PHE A 153 14.33 -0.66 4.06
N GLN A 154 13.67 -1.17 3.01
CA GLN A 154 14.35 -1.94 1.97
C GLN A 154 15.46 -1.14 1.29
N ALA A 155 15.23 0.14 1.02
CA ALA A 155 16.23 1.00 0.41
C ALA A 155 17.34 1.41 1.40
N LEU A 156 16.99 1.85 2.61
CA LEU A 156 17.93 2.32 3.61
C LEU A 156 18.95 1.23 4.01
N GLU A 157 18.45 0.03 4.36
CA GLU A 157 19.28 -1.06 4.84
C GLU A 157 20.19 -1.65 3.75
N ASN A 158 19.86 -1.45 2.47
CA ASN A 158 20.68 -1.86 1.34
C ASN A 158 21.44 -0.70 0.67
N LYS A 159 21.34 0.52 1.18
CA LYS A 159 21.95 1.73 0.59
C LYS A 159 21.53 1.97 -0.87
N SER A 160 20.30 1.58 -1.21
CA SER A 160 19.69 1.80 -2.51
C SER A 160 19.22 3.24 -2.67
N THR A 161 18.98 3.67 -3.91
CA THR A 161 18.46 5.01 -4.20
C THR A 161 16.94 5.03 -4.21
N LEU A 162 16.34 6.02 -3.58
CA LEU A 162 14.92 6.35 -3.68
C LEU A 162 14.70 7.51 -4.66
N VAL A 163 13.66 7.41 -5.49
CA VAL A 163 13.19 8.48 -6.37
C VAL A 163 11.73 8.76 -6.03
N ASP A 164 11.45 9.95 -5.54
CA ASP A 164 10.12 10.37 -5.16
C ASP A 164 9.20 10.50 -6.39
N VAL A 165 8.20 9.62 -6.47
CA VAL A 165 7.14 9.63 -7.49
C VAL A 165 5.75 9.63 -6.85
N PHE A 166 5.65 9.78 -5.53
CA PHE A 166 4.38 9.81 -4.82
C PHE A 166 3.55 11.02 -5.24
N ALA A 167 2.27 10.80 -5.54
CA ALA A 167 1.31 11.82 -5.97
C ALA A 167 1.75 12.64 -7.20
N GLN A 168 2.64 12.10 -8.03
CA GLN A 168 3.06 12.72 -9.29
C GLN A 168 2.16 12.32 -10.44
N THR A 169 2.12 13.15 -11.48
CA THR A 169 1.43 12.81 -12.72
C THR A 169 2.15 11.72 -13.49
N ARG A 170 1.44 11.00 -14.36
CA ARG A 170 1.97 9.95 -15.23
C ARG A 170 3.25 10.38 -15.96
N ASP A 171 3.22 11.54 -16.59
CA ASP A 171 4.33 12.02 -17.43
C ASP A 171 5.59 12.28 -16.59
N VAL A 172 5.43 12.85 -15.39
CA VAL A 172 6.53 13.04 -14.43
C VAL A 172 7.09 11.70 -13.94
N VAL A 173 6.24 10.70 -13.71
CA VAL A 173 6.70 9.36 -13.34
C VAL A 173 7.54 8.76 -14.44
N TYR A 174 7.10 8.84 -15.69
CA TYR A 174 7.84 8.31 -16.83
C TYR A 174 9.15 9.06 -17.09
N GLU A 175 9.17 10.40 -16.97
CA GLU A 175 10.39 11.18 -17.02
C GLU A 175 11.41 10.71 -15.97
N LYS A 176 10.95 10.50 -14.73
CA LYS A 176 11.82 10.05 -13.63
C LYS A 176 12.33 8.62 -13.83
N ILE A 177 11.54 7.73 -14.42
CA ILE A 177 12.00 6.38 -14.77
C ILE A 177 13.20 6.46 -15.72
N ASP A 178 13.10 7.26 -16.77
CA ASP A 178 14.20 7.44 -17.73
C ASP A 178 15.39 8.16 -17.12
N ARG A 179 15.13 9.30 -16.47
CA ARG A 179 16.18 10.20 -15.95
C ARG A 179 17.06 9.53 -14.89
N TYR A 180 16.45 8.76 -14.00
CA TYR A 180 17.14 8.15 -12.87
C TYR A 180 17.39 6.65 -13.04
N GLY A 181 16.96 6.04 -14.15
CA GLY A 181 17.14 4.62 -14.40
C GLY A 181 16.45 3.74 -13.34
N ILE A 182 15.20 4.05 -13.00
CA ILE A 182 14.44 3.32 -11.99
C ILE A 182 14.38 1.83 -12.37
N THR A 183 14.74 0.97 -11.40
CA THR A 183 14.82 -0.48 -11.57
C THR A 183 13.70 -1.24 -10.84
N HIS A 184 13.14 -0.64 -9.79
CA HIS A 184 12.16 -1.27 -8.90
C HIS A 184 11.00 -0.32 -8.62
N ILE A 185 9.78 -0.81 -8.76
CA ILE A 185 8.56 -0.06 -8.43
C ILE A 185 7.70 -0.95 -7.53
N SER A 186 7.37 -0.44 -6.35
CA SER A 186 6.35 -1.03 -5.49
C SER A 186 5.24 -0.03 -5.31
N ALA A 187 4.02 -0.38 -5.74
CA ALA A 187 2.89 0.54 -5.73
C ALA A 187 1.55 -0.20 -5.66
N THR A 188 0.46 0.56 -5.49
CA THR A 188 -0.90 0.00 -5.57
C THR A 188 -1.28 -0.34 -7.01
N PRO A 189 -2.18 -1.31 -7.27
CA PRO A 189 -2.80 -1.50 -8.57
C PRO A 189 -3.34 -0.21 -9.19
N THR A 190 -3.94 0.66 -8.39
CA THR A 190 -4.42 1.98 -8.82
C THR A 190 -3.29 2.84 -9.38
N PHE A 191 -2.12 2.89 -8.76
CA PHE A 191 -0.96 3.62 -9.29
C PHE A 191 -0.59 3.13 -10.69
N TYR A 192 -0.53 1.81 -10.91
CA TYR A 192 -0.19 1.28 -12.24
C TYR A 192 -1.27 1.57 -13.29
N ARG A 193 -2.56 1.58 -12.92
CA ARG A 193 -3.63 2.00 -13.83
C ARG A 193 -3.51 3.48 -14.23
N MET A 194 -3.05 4.34 -13.31
CA MET A 194 -2.80 5.77 -13.61
C MET A 194 -1.64 5.98 -14.59
N LEU A 195 -0.77 4.99 -14.81
CA LEU A 195 0.28 5.04 -15.83
C LEU A 195 -0.26 4.81 -17.25
N MET A 196 -1.53 4.43 -17.42
CA MET A 196 -2.14 4.23 -18.73
C MET A 196 -2.75 5.54 -19.29
N PRO A 197 -2.77 5.72 -20.60
CA PRO A 197 -2.03 4.99 -21.62
C PRO A 197 -0.53 5.28 -21.56
N PHE A 198 0.30 4.39 -22.15
CA PHE A 198 1.74 4.59 -22.24
C PHE A 198 2.18 4.73 -23.72
N GLU A 199 3.28 5.48 -23.92
CA GLU A 199 3.78 5.80 -25.26
C GLU A 199 4.97 4.90 -25.68
N LYS A 200 5.74 4.44 -24.71
CA LYS A 200 6.93 3.60 -24.94
C LYS A 200 7.15 2.61 -23.80
N GLU A 201 8.04 1.65 -24.04
CA GLU A 201 8.48 0.69 -23.05
C GLU A 201 9.61 1.24 -22.16
N TYR A 202 9.66 0.74 -20.91
CA TYR A 202 10.67 1.14 -19.92
C TYR A 202 11.45 -0.10 -19.43
N PRO A 203 12.43 -0.60 -20.23
CA PRO A 203 13.16 -1.83 -19.95
C PRO A 203 14.15 -1.73 -18.78
N SER A 204 14.39 -0.54 -18.24
CA SER A 204 15.18 -0.34 -17.02
C SER A 204 14.53 -0.97 -15.80
N VAL A 205 13.20 -1.01 -15.73
CA VAL A 205 12.44 -1.60 -14.63
C VAL A 205 12.57 -3.11 -14.67
N LYS A 206 13.11 -3.69 -13.59
CA LYS A 206 13.38 -5.13 -13.44
C LYS A 206 12.38 -5.83 -12.52
N ARG A 207 11.72 -5.07 -11.64
CA ARG A 207 10.74 -5.59 -10.69
C ARG A 207 9.60 -4.62 -10.48
N VAL A 208 8.41 -5.16 -10.55
CA VAL A 208 7.14 -4.52 -10.21
C VAL A 208 6.50 -5.30 -9.09
N THR A 209 6.12 -4.61 -8.01
CA THR A 209 5.38 -5.20 -6.90
C THR A 209 4.03 -4.49 -6.76
N LEU A 210 2.95 -5.26 -6.74
CA LEU A 210 1.61 -4.78 -6.45
C LEU A 210 1.23 -5.17 -5.03
N GLY A 211 0.61 -4.24 -4.30
CA GLY A 211 0.14 -4.51 -2.95
C GLY A 211 -0.95 -3.56 -2.49
N GLY A 212 -1.68 -3.97 -1.45
CA GLY A 212 -2.68 -3.14 -0.79
C GLY A 212 -4.05 -3.11 -1.44
N GLU A 213 -4.21 -3.61 -2.67
CA GLU A 213 -5.47 -3.75 -3.40
C GLU A 213 -5.46 -5.03 -4.23
N LYS A 214 -6.65 -5.51 -4.63
CA LYS A 214 -6.77 -6.60 -5.59
C LYS A 214 -6.29 -6.14 -6.96
N SER A 215 -5.47 -6.96 -7.63
CA SER A 215 -5.06 -6.77 -9.02
C SER A 215 -5.72 -7.82 -9.91
N ASP A 216 -5.98 -7.45 -11.16
CA ASP A 216 -6.57 -8.33 -12.18
C ASP A 216 -5.54 -8.70 -13.26
N LYS A 217 -5.91 -9.70 -14.06
CA LYS A 217 -5.04 -10.21 -15.15
C LYS A 217 -4.77 -9.16 -16.22
N GLN A 218 -5.77 -8.34 -16.56
CA GLN A 218 -5.64 -7.28 -17.55
C GLN A 218 -4.58 -6.26 -17.16
N LEU A 219 -4.61 -5.82 -15.88
CA LEU A 219 -3.58 -4.92 -15.34
C LEU A 219 -2.18 -5.54 -15.43
N HIS A 220 -2.03 -6.84 -15.09
CA HIS A 220 -0.75 -7.54 -15.21
C HIS A 220 -0.24 -7.54 -16.64
N GLU A 221 -1.10 -7.81 -17.63
CA GLU A 221 -0.74 -7.79 -19.06
C GLU A 221 -0.30 -6.39 -19.50
N GLN A 222 -0.98 -5.34 -19.06
CA GLN A 222 -0.60 -3.95 -19.35
C GLN A 222 0.74 -3.58 -18.72
N ILE A 223 0.96 -3.94 -17.45
CA ILE A 223 2.24 -3.73 -16.77
C ILE A 223 3.39 -4.41 -17.52
N CYS A 224 3.21 -5.64 -18.00
CA CYS A 224 4.23 -6.35 -18.78
C CYS A 224 4.54 -5.66 -20.12
N LYS A 225 3.56 -4.97 -20.73
CA LYS A 225 3.80 -4.17 -21.94
C LYS A 225 4.61 -2.91 -21.64
N ILE A 226 4.34 -2.22 -20.52
CA ILE A 226 5.11 -1.02 -20.13
C ILE A 226 6.53 -1.39 -19.69
N PHE A 227 6.67 -2.47 -18.92
CA PHE A 227 7.91 -2.92 -18.29
C PHE A 227 8.30 -4.32 -18.75
N PRO A 228 8.77 -4.49 -20.00
CA PRO A 228 8.96 -5.81 -20.61
C PRO A 228 9.97 -6.71 -19.90
N ASN A 229 10.91 -6.12 -19.17
CA ASN A 229 11.94 -6.86 -18.41
C ASN A 229 11.56 -7.07 -16.92
N ALA A 230 10.38 -6.62 -16.50
CA ALA A 230 10.01 -6.66 -15.09
C ALA A 230 9.43 -8.02 -14.68
N LYS A 231 9.93 -8.55 -13.57
CA LYS A 231 9.22 -9.60 -12.84
C LYS A 231 8.12 -8.96 -12.02
N VAL A 232 6.87 -9.28 -12.36
CA VAL A 232 5.68 -8.78 -11.67
C VAL A 232 5.35 -9.72 -10.50
N ASN A 233 5.22 -9.16 -9.30
CA ASN A 233 4.80 -9.86 -8.09
C ASN A 233 3.59 -9.16 -7.48
N ASN A 234 2.69 -9.93 -6.88
CA ASN A 234 1.65 -9.43 -6.00
C ASN A 234 1.97 -9.83 -4.55
N VAL A 235 1.76 -8.92 -3.59
CA VAL A 235 2.03 -9.19 -2.17
C VAL A 235 0.79 -8.94 -1.33
N TYR A 236 0.56 -9.82 -0.37
CA TYR A 236 -0.38 -9.56 0.70
C TYR A 236 0.32 -8.77 1.81
N ALA A 237 -0.18 -7.58 2.03
CA ALA A 237 0.29 -6.69 3.07
C ALA A 237 -0.88 -5.90 3.67
N SER A 238 -0.86 -5.73 4.97
CA SER A 238 -1.82 -4.91 5.70
C SER A 238 -1.10 -3.97 6.65
N THR A 239 -1.77 -2.93 7.10
CA THR A 239 -1.21 -2.03 8.13
C THR A 239 -1.01 -2.78 9.45
N GLU A 240 -1.86 -3.75 9.74
CA GLU A 240 -1.87 -4.53 10.97
C GLU A 240 -0.66 -5.47 11.08
N ALA A 241 -0.28 -6.12 9.95
CA ALA A 241 0.70 -7.21 9.93
C ALA A 241 1.95 -6.93 9.08
N GLY A 242 1.96 -5.85 8.29
CA GLY A 242 2.99 -5.65 7.29
C GLY A 242 2.87 -6.61 6.11
N SER A 243 3.96 -6.83 5.39
CA SER A 243 4.02 -7.80 4.29
C SER A 243 4.20 -9.20 4.86
N LEU A 244 3.25 -10.09 4.59
CA LEU A 244 3.26 -11.46 5.10
C LEU A 244 3.71 -12.49 4.05
N PHE A 245 3.14 -12.42 2.85
CA PHE A 245 3.47 -13.38 1.80
C PHE A 245 3.28 -12.79 0.40
N ALA A 246 3.97 -13.38 -0.57
CA ALA A 246 3.90 -13.01 -1.98
C ALA A 246 3.09 -14.05 -2.77
N ALA A 247 2.48 -13.59 -3.86
CA ALA A 247 1.76 -14.47 -4.76
C ALA A 247 2.71 -15.41 -5.52
N LYS A 248 2.21 -16.60 -5.77
CA LYS A 248 2.78 -17.61 -6.66
C LYS A 248 1.78 -17.82 -7.81
N GLY A 249 1.99 -17.12 -8.91
CA GLY A 249 0.96 -16.99 -9.95
C GLY A 249 -0.20 -16.10 -9.47
N ASP A 250 -1.42 -16.62 -9.55
CA ASP A 250 -2.65 -15.96 -9.08
C ASP A 250 -3.06 -16.34 -7.65
N CYS A 251 -2.25 -17.16 -6.97
CA CYS A 251 -2.49 -17.65 -5.63
C CYS A 251 -1.45 -17.13 -4.65
N PHE A 252 -1.82 -17.11 -3.37
CA PHE A 252 -0.92 -16.86 -2.26
C PHE A 252 -0.60 -18.17 -1.55
N GLN A 253 0.59 -18.24 -0.97
CA GLN A 253 1.02 -19.42 -0.22
C GLN A 253 1.41 -19.02 1.20
N LEU A 254 0.83 -19.69 2.19
CA LEU A 254 1.26 -19.56 3.58
C LEU A 254 2.70 -20.07 3.72
N PRO A 255 3.63 -19.28 4.29
CA PRO A 255 5.00 -19.74 4.51
C PRO A 255 5.01 -20.94 5.47
N ALA A 256 5.75 -21.99 5.11
CA ALA A 256 5.76 -23.24 5.86
C ALA A 256 6.28 -23.09 7.30
N ASP A 257 7.24 -22.20 7.50
CA ASP A 257 7.90 -21.93 8.80
C ASP A 257 7.04 -21.17 9.81
N ILE A 258 5.98 -20.49 9.35
CA ILE A 258 5.04 -19.74 10.19
C ILE A 258 3.59 -20.12 9.94
N ARG A 259 3.34 -21.29 9.35
CA ARG A 259 1.98 -21.73 8.99
C ARG A 259 1.06 -21.85 10.21
N ASP A 260 1.59 -22.24 11.36
CA ASP A 260 0.90 -22.31 12.65
C ASP A 260 0.40 -20.93 13.17
N LYS A 261 0.87 -19.85 12.57
CA LYS A 261 0.46 -18.49 12.88
C LYS A 261 -0.78 -18.04 12.08
N PHE A 262 -1.37 -18.95 11.31
CA PHE A 262 -2.57 -18.67 10.53
C PHE A 262 -3.64 -19.72 10.80
N ARG A 263 -4.90 -19.28 10.81
CA ARG A 263 -6.10 -20.14 10.82
C ARG A 263 -7.07 -19.64 9.78
N VAL A 264 -7.97 -20.50 9.33
CA VAL A 264 -9.10 -20.12 8.49
C VAL A 264 -10.37 -20.63 9.16
N GLU A 265 -11.28 -19.71 9.49
CA GLU A 265 -12.56 -20.00 10.12
C GLU A 265 -13.66 -19.27 9.35
N ASP A 266 -14.70 -19.97 8.93
CA ASP A 266 -15.78 -19.44 8.09
C ASP A 266 -15.24 -18.70 6.84
N ASP A 267 -14.26 -19.28 6.17
CA ASP A 267 -13.50 -18.69 5.06
C ASP A 267 -12.65 -17.45 5.44
N GLU A 268 -12.68 -16.95 6.66
CA GLU A 268 -11.90 -15.79 7.11
C GLU A 268 -10.48 -16.20 7.51
N LEU A 269 -9.48 -15.49 7.00
CA LEU A 269 -8.08 -15.64 7.39
C LEU A 269 -7.85 -14.98 8.75
N LEU A 270 -7.46 -15.76 9.77
CA LEU A 270 -7.07 -15.27 11.07
C LEU A 270 -5.55 -15.28 11.21
N ILE A 271 -5.00 -14.24 11.84
CA ILE A 271 -3.56 -14.02 11.95
C ILE A 271 -3.15 -13.99 13.42
N HIS A 272 -2.16 -14.79 13.80
CA HIS A 272 -1.66 -14.84 15.17
C HIS A 272 -1.04 -13.49 15.60
N LYS A 273 -1.33 -13.06 16.82
CA LYS A 273 -0.90 -11.76 17.39
C LYS A 273 0.61 -11.50 17.29
N SER A 274 1.46 -12.53 17.28
CA SER A 274 2.91 -12.38 17.16
C SER A 274 3.38 -11.81 15.81
N LEU A 275 2.52 -11.82 14.79
CA LEU A 275 2.80 -11.25 13.48
C LEU A 275 2.30 -9.80 13.33
N LEU A 276 1.58 -9.29 14.30
CA LEU A 276 0.88 -8.00 14.24
C LEU A 276 1.64 -6.89 14.96
N GLY A 277 1.34 -5.65 14.59
CA GLY A 277 1.52 -4.50 15.45
C GLY A 277 0.54 -4.54 16.63
N GLN A 278 0.61 -3.56 17.51
CA GLN A 278 -0.28 -3.42 18.67
C GLN A 278 -1.34 -2.36 18.40
N SER A 279 -2.59 -2.66 18.72
CA SER A 279 -3.70 -1.71 18.66
C SER A 279 -4.83 -2.14 19.59
N ASP A 280 -5.42 -1.16 20.29
CA ASP A 280 -6.61 -1.37 21.13
C ASP A 280 -7.86 -1.69 20.29
N SER A 281 -7.80 -1.44 19.00
CA SER A 281 -8.92 -1.71 18.09
C SER A 281 -8.97 -3.13 17.53
N PHE A 282 -8.02 -3.99 17.87
CA PHE A 282 -7.98 -5.36 17.37
C PHE A 282 -8.94 -6.26 18.14
N THR A 283 -9.69 -7.06 17.38
CA THR A 283 -10.55 -8.12 17.95
C THR A 283 -9.86 -9.44 17.77
N TYR A 284 -9.70 -10.18 18.86
CA TYR A 284 -9.04 -11.48 18.87
C TYR A 284 -10.02 -12.61 19.24
N ASP A 285 -9.83 -13.77 18.60
CA ASP A 285 -10.26 -15.05 19.13
C ASP A 285 -9.05 -15.80 19.69
N GLY A 286 -8.96 -15.89 21.02
CA GLY A 286 -7.76 -16.34 21.71
C GLY A 286 -6.53 -15.50 21.34
N ASP A 287 -5.59 -16.11 20.61
CA ASP A 287 -4.36 -15.45 20.15
C ASP A 287 -4.43 -15.00 18.67
N PHE A 288 -5.59 -15.16 18.01
CA PHE A 288 -5.75 -14.90 16.59
C PHE A 288 -6.63 -13.66 16.34
N TYR A 289 -6.15 -12.80 15.45
CA TYR A 289 -6.81 -11.58 15.01
C TYR A 289 -7.69 -11.87 13.79
N HIS A 290 -8.91 -11.35 13.80
CA HIS A 290 -9.82 -11.38 12.67
C HIS A 290 -9.39 -10.35 11.61
N SER A 291 -8.79 -10.83 10.52
CA SER A 291 -8.29 -9.93 9.45
C SER A 291 -9.42 -9.29 8.64
N GLY A 292 -10.60 -9.92 8.63
CA GLY A 292 -11.70 -9.57 7.76
C GLY A 292 -11.51 -10.00 6.30
N ASP A 293 -10.40 -10.64 5.96
CA ASP A 293 -10.11 -11.10 4.60
C ASP A 293 -10.63 -12.52 4.39
N LEU A 294 -11.55 -12.70 3.44
CA LEU A 294 -12.09 -14.00 3.08
C LEU A 294 -11.24 -14.66 2.00
N ILE A 295 -10.92 -15.94 2.19
CA ILE A 295 -10.09 -16.72 1.29
C ILE A 295 -10.81 -17.96 0.77
N GLU A 296 -10.25 -18.56 -0.26
CA GLU A 296 -10.63 -19.86 -0.78
C GLU A 296 -9.38 -20.72 -0.94
N TRP A 297 -9.38 -21.91 -0.34
CA TRP A 297 -8.31 -22.85 -0.53
C TRP A 297 -8.25 -23.36 -1.97
N VAL A 298 -7.07 -23.29 -2.57
CA VAL A 298 -6.74 -23.96 -3.84
C VAL A 298 -6.12 -25.32 -3.54
N ASP A 299 -5.25 -25.35 -2.55
CA ASP A 299 -4.66 -26.56 -1.96
C ASP A 299 -4.35 -26.29 -0.50
N GLU A 300 -5.20 -26.79 0.39
CA GLU A 300 -5.07 -26.58 1.82
C GLU A 300 -3.82 -27.29 2.37
N ALA A 301 -3.45 -28.47 1.83
CA ALA A 301 -2.28 -29.22 2.26
C ALA A 301 -0.99 -28.45 2.00
N GLU A 302 -0.89 -27.77 0.87
CA GLU A 302 0.22 -26.90 0.48
C GLU A 302 0.10 -25.48 1.05
N GLY A 303 -1.02 -25.12 1.69
CA GLY A 303 -1.30 -23.77 2.18
C GLY A 303 -1.52 -22.76 1.05
N LEU A 304 -2.03 -23.21 -0.11
CA LEU A 304 -2.24 -22.38 -1.28
C LEU A 304 -3.68 -21.91 -1.33
N PHE A 305 -3.89 -20.58 -1.47
CA PHE A 305 -5.22 -19.98 -1.42
C PHE A 305 -5.36 -18.76 -2.35
N ARG A 306 -6.59 -18.35 -2.59
CA ARG A 306 -6.95 -17.07 -3.23
C ARG A 306 -7.73 -16.18 -2.28
N PHE A 307 -7.56 -14.88 -2.40
CA PHE A 307 -8.45 -13.92 -1.75
C PHE A 307 -9.77 -13.82 -2.52
N LYS A 308 -10.89 -13.98 -1.79
CA LYS A 308 -12.25 -13.77 -2.32
C LYS A 308 -12.64 -12.30 -2.22
N SER A 309 -12.68 -11.77 -1.01
CA SER A 309 -13.18 -10.42 -0.70
C SER A 309 -12.83 -10.02 0.72
N ARG A 310 -13.14 -8.79 1.11
CA ARG A 310 -13.24 -8.39 2.50
C ARG A 310 -14.66 -8.59 3.03
N LYS A 311 -14.77 -9.12 4.24
CA LYS A 311 -16.04 -9.41 4.92
C LYS A 311 -16.94 -8.18 5.03
N ASN A 312 -16.35 -7.03 5.31
CA ASN A 312 -17.03 -5.74 5.46
C ASN A 312 -17.28 -4.99 4.15
N GLU A 313 -16.71 -5.45 3.03
CA GLU A 313 -16.94 -4.85 1.70
C GLU A 313 -18.09 -5.56 0.95
N LEU A 314 -18.57 -6.71 1.44
CA LEU A 314 -19.68 -7.40 0.82
C LEU A 314 -20.96 -6.56 0.86
N ILE A 315 -21.55 -6.34 -0.31
CA ILE A 315 -22.79 -5.59 -0.47
C ILE A 315 -23.97 -6.53 -0.22
N ASN A 316 -24.83 -6.23 0.76
CA ASN A 316 -26.03 -7.01 1.01
C ASN A 316 -27.20 -6.48 0.16
N VAL A 317 -27.60 -7.22 -0.86
CA VAL A 317 -28.68 -6.89 -1.79
C VAL A 317 -29.83 -7.86 -1.58
N GLY A 318 -30.86 -7.46 -0.84
CA GLY A 318 -32.03 -8.31 -0.60
C GLY A 318 -31.69 -9.67 0.05
N GLY A 319 -30.68 -9.73 0.90
CA GLY A 319 -30.20 -10.95 1.55
C GLY A 319 -29.04 -11.66 0.82
N TYR A 320 -28.77 -11.30 -0.43
CA TYR A 320 -27.63 -11.84 -1.18
C TYR A 320 -26.36 -11.02 -0.91
N LYS A 321 -25.25 -11.72 -0.70
CA LYS A 321 -23.93 -11.10 -0.53
C LYS A 321 -23.26 -10.93 -1.90
N VAL A 322 -23.02 -9.70 -2.32
CA VAL A 322 -22.34 -9.36 -3.58
C VAL A 322 -20.92 -8.91 -3.27
N ASN A 323 -19.95 -9.57 -3.88
CA ASN A 323 -18.55 -9.16 -3.84
C ASN A 323 -18.32 -8.04 -4.86
N PRO A 324 -18.03 -6.80 -4.44
CA PRO A 324 -17.80 -5.70 -5.38
C PRO A 324 -16.63 -5.96 -6.32
N GLY A 325 -15.56 -6.63 -5.83
CA GLY A 325 -14.39 -6.97 -6.66
C GLY A 325 -14.70 -7.92 -7.82
N GLU A 326 -15.66 -8.85 -7.65
CA GLU A 326 -16.14 -9.72 -8.75
C GLU A 326 -16.85 -8.90 -9.84
N VAL A 327 -17.64 -7.93 -9.43
CA VAL A 327 -18.37 -7.05 -10.36
C VAL A 327 -17.41 -6.10 -11.06
N GLU A 328 -16.43 -5.53 -10.35
CA GLU A 328 -15.36 -4.70 -10.94
C GLU A 328 -14.55 -5.46 -11.99
N GLU A 329 -14.17 -6.70 -11.69
CA GLU A 329 -13.43 -7.55 -12.62
C GLU A 329 -14.22 -7.79 -13.91
N ALA A 330 -15.52 -8.06 -13.79
CA ALA A 330 -16.39 -8.24 -14.95
C ALA A 330 -16.58 -6.95 -15.77
N ILE A 331 -16.68 -5.79 -15.11
CA ILE A 331 -16.77 -4.47 -15.78
C ILE A 331 -15.43 -4.12 -16.46
N ASN A 332 -14.30 -4.29 -15.77
CA ASN A 332 -12.98 -3.97 -16.30
C ASN A 332 -12.58 -4.85 -17.50
N ALA A 333 -13.21 -6.03 -17.65
CA ALA A 333 -13.04 -6.90 -18.80
C ALA A 333 -13.87 -6.49 -20.04
N ILE A 334 -14.59 -5.37 -20.00
CA ILE A 334 -15.34 -4.81 -21.13
C ILE A 334 -14.38 -3.92 -21.94
N ASP A 335 -14.26 -4.14 -23.23
CA ASP A 335 -13.44 -3.31 -24.12
C ASP A 335 -13.90 -1.85 -24.03
N GLY A 336 -12.93 -0.92 -23.90
CA GLY A 336 -13.21 0.50 -23.72
C GLY A 336 -13.38 0.94 -22.26
N VAL A 337 -13.39 0.03 -21.28
CA VAL A 337 -13.32 0.38 -19.85
C VAL A 337 -11.87 0.44 -19.40
N GLN A 338 -11.49 1.55 -18.78
CA GLN A 338 -10.18 1.73 -18.16
C GLN A 338 -10.16 1.23 -16.72
N GLN A 339 -11.17 1.59 -15.92
CA GLN A 339 -11.27 1.23 -14.52
C GLN A 339 -12.70 1.38 -14.01
N SER A 340 -13.07 0.60 -13.01
CA SER A 340 -14.36 0.72 -12.33
C SER A 340 -14.21 0.70 -10.81
N LEU A 341 -15.21 1.26 -10.12
CA LEU A 341 -15.40 1.20 -8.68
C LEU A 341 -16.83 0.78 -8.40
N VAL A 342 -16.99 -0.30 -7.63
CA VAL A 342 -18.30 -0.85 -7.27
C VAL A 342 -18.51 -0.74 -5.77
N TYR A 343 -19.69 -0.26 -5.38
CA TYR A 343 -20.07 -0.11 -3.98
C TYR A 343 -21.59 -0.29 -3.77
N GLY A 344 -21.96 -0.52 -2.52
CA GLY A 344 -23.34 -0.58 -2.10
C GLY A 344 -23.91 0.81 -1.81
N ARG A 345 -25.10 1.11 -2.33
CA ARG A 345 -25.85 2.30 -1.95
C ARG A 345 -27.15 1.91 -1.27
N ALA A 346 -27.45 2.54 -0.13
CA ALA A 346 -28.65 2.27 0.64
C ALA A 346 -29.93 2.38 -0.22
N ASN A 347 -30.81 1.41 -0.06
CA ASN A 347 -32.09 1.30 -0.74
C ASN A 347 -33.16 0.81 0.23
N SER A 348 -34.31 1.45 0.25
CA SER A 348 -35.40 1.18 1.21
C SER A 348 -36.04 -0.21 1.09
N VAL A 349 -35.88 -0.87 -0.07
CA VAL A 349 -36.52 -2.17 -0.35
C VAL A 349 -35.52 -3.32 -0.20
N LEU A 350 -34.32 -3.16 -0.73
CA LEU A 350 -33.31 -4.22 -0.82
C LEU A 350 -32.18 -4.10 0.23
N GLY A 351 -32.26 -3.12 1.11
CA GLY A 351 -31.15 -2.75 2.01
C GLY A 351 -30.08 -1.99 1.26
N ASN A 352 -29.46 -2.60 0.25
CA ASN A 352 -28.56 -1.93 -0.68
C ASN A 352 -28.84 -2.33 -2.13
N ILE A 353 -28.41 -1.47 -3.06
CA ILE A 353 -28.26 -1.76 -4.48
C ILE A 353 -26.78 -1.66 -4.87
N VAL A 354 -26.37 -2.43 -5.85
CA VAL A 354 -25.03 -2.31 -6.45
C VAL A 354 -24.99 -1.08 -7.35
N VAL A 355 -23.98 -0.25 -7.16
CA VAL A 355 -23.68 0.94 -7.97
C VAL A 355 -22.26 0.80 -8.50
N ALA A 356 -22.02 1.25 -9.74
CA ALA A 356 -20.71 1.30 -10.36
C ALA A 356 -20.41 2.70 -10.87
N GLU A 357 -19.19 3.18 -10.61
CA GLU A 357 -18.56 4.29 -11.30
C GLU A 357 -17.53 3.72 -12.27
N VAL A 358 -17.50 4.21 -13.50
CA VAL A 358 -16.69 3.66 -14.58
C VAL A 358 -15.94 4.77 -15.29
N VAL A 359 -14.64 4.64 -15.40
CA VAL A 359 -13.78 5.48 -16.24
C VAL A 359 -13.56 4.73 -17.55
N LEU A 360 -13.78 5.41 -18.66
CA LEU A 360 -13.56 4.87 -20.00
C LEU A 360 -12.16 5.19 -20.52
N VAL A 361 -11.66 4.34 -21.41
CA VAL A 361 -10.47 4.64 -22.21
C VAL A 361 -10.77 5.85 -23.09
N GLU A 362 -9.80 6.72 -23.31
CA GLU A 362 -9.93 7.90 -24.17
C GLU A 362 -10.45 7.51 -25.57
N GLY A 363 -11.53 8.17 -26.01
CA GLY A 363 -12.19 7.89 -27.29
C GLY A 363 -13.19 6.72 -27.27
N ALA A 364 -13.39 6.05 -26.15
CA ALA A 364 -14.41 5.00 -26.04
C ALA A 364 -15.81 5.61 -25.83
N GLU A 365 -16.80 5.11 -26.57
CA GLU A 365 -18.20 5.57 -26.55
C GLU A 365 -19.12 4.49 -25.96
N LEU A 366 -18.90 4.12 -24.69
CA LEU A 366 -19.79 3.19 -23.99
C LEU A 366 -20.82 3.93 -23.16
N THR A 367 -22.07 3.45 -23.20
CA THR A 367 -23.14 3.93 -22.31
C THR A 367 -23.31 3.03 -21.09
N SER A 368 -24.00 3.54 -20.06
CA SER A 368 -24.38 2.74 -18.90
C SER A 368 -25.22 1.49 -19.29
N THR A 369 -26.00 1.59 -20.36
CA THR A 369 -26.82 0.49 -20.88
C THR A 369 -25.95 -0.59 -21.54
N ASP A 370 -24.93 -0.19 -22.29
CA ASP A 370 -24.02 -1.13 -22.94
C ASP A 370 -23.22 -1.92 -21.91
N ILE A 371 -22.70 -1.26 -20.88
CA ILE A 371 -22.00 -1.91 -19.77
C ILE A 371 -22.92 -2.92 -19.07
N ARG A 372 -24.16 -2.53 -18.71
CA ARG A 372 -25.11 -3.44 -18.07
C ARG A 372 -25.48 -4.62 -18.94
N ARG A 373 -25.64 -4.41 -20.26
CA ARG A 373 -25.92 -5.48 -21.22
C ARG A 373 -24.75 -6.47 -21.31
N ALA A 374 -23.52 -5.98 -21.35
CA ALA A 374 -22.32 -6.83 -21.39
C ALA A 374 -22.14 -7.66 -20.10
N LEU A 375 -22.73 -7.26 -18.98
CA LEU A 375 -22.69 -7.99 -17.72
C LEU A 375 -23.80 -9.05 -17.60
N ALA A 376 -24.89 -8.95 -18.38
CA ALA A 376 -26.05 -9.82 -18.23
C ALA A 376 -25.74 -11.31 -18.46
N ASP A 377 -24.77 -11.61 -19.36
CA ASP A 377 -24.36 -12.97 -19.65
C ASP A 377 -23.20 -13.46 -18.75
N LYS A 378 -22.65 -12.56 -17.91
CA LYS A 378 -21.46 -12.86 -17.08
C LYS A 378 -21.79 -12.94 -15.60
N LEU A 379 -22.81 -12.20 -15.14
CA LEU A 379 -23.15 -12.07 -13.73
C LEU A 379 -24.63 -12.40 -13.48
N GLN A 380 -24.92 -12.86 -12.27
CA GLN A 380 -26.28 -13.06 -11.79
C GLN A 380 -26.99 -11.68 -11.64
N ASP A 381 -28.30 -11.61 -11.90
CA ASP A 381 -29.08 -10.36 -11.93
C ASP A 381 -28.89 -9.46 -10.70
N PHE A 382 -28.80 -10.03 -9.51
CA PHE A 382 -28.63 -9.27 -8.27
C PHE A 382 -27.22 -8.67 -8.11
N LYS A 383 -26.23 -9.14 -8.89
CA LYS A 383 -24.87 -8.60 -8.95
C LYS A 383 -24.72 -7.47 -9.97
N ILE A 384 -25.59 -7.40 -10.97
CA ILE A 384 -25.52 -6.38 -12.01
C ILE A 384 -25.84 -5.01 -11.41
N PRO A 385 -24.95 -3.99 -11.58
CA PRO A 385 -25.18 -2.67 -11.03
C PRO A 385 -26.52 -2.08 -11.49
N ARG A 386 -27.34 -1.66 -10.54
CA ARG A 386 -28.62 -0.96 -10.84
C ARG A 386 -28.36 0.45 -11.36
N LYS A 387 -27.24 1.04 -11.01
CA LYS A 387 -26.79 2.34 -11.51
C LYS A 387 -25.34 2.23 -11.94
N VAL A 388 -25.05 2.64 -13.18
CA VAL A 388 -23.70 2.82 -13.72
C VAL A 388 -23.53 4.30 -14.03
N GLN A 389 -22.48 4.92 -13.55
CA GLN A 389 -22.10 6.30 -13.81
C GLN A 389 -20.74 6.32 -14.52
N ILE A 390 -20.69 6.96 -15.68
CA ILE A 390 -19.44 7.21 -16.37
C ILE A 390 -18.86 8.49 -15.77
N VAL A 391 -17.64 8.43 -15.30
CA VAL A 391 -16.93 9.52 -14.61
C VAL A 391 -15.56 9.73 -15.24
N GLU A 392 -15.02 10.93 -15.13
CA GLU A 392 -13.66 11.22 -15.62
C GLU A 392 -12.59 10.59 -14.74
N ASN A 393 -12.79 10.58 -13.42
CA ASN A 393 -11.87 10.02 -12.44
C ASN A 393 -12.63 9.36 -11.28
N LEU A 394 -12.05 8.29 -10.73
CA LEU A 394 -12.56 7.67 -9.50
C LEU A 394 -11.99 8.38 -8.26
N SER A 395 -12.80 8.45 -7.21
CA SER A 395 -12.34 8.99 -5.93
C SER A 395 -11.30 8.08 -5.28
N MET A 396 -10.19 8.67 -4.81
CA MET A 396 -9.13 7.93 -4.14
C MET A 396 -9.04 8.30 -2.66
N THR A 397 -8.55 7.35 -1.86
CA THR A 397 -8.16 7.58 -0.49
C THR A 397 -6.80 8.28 -0.43
N ARG A 398 -6.43 8.83 0.75
CA ARG A 398 -5.07 9.36 1.00
C ARG A 398 -3.95 8.33 0.81
N THR A 399 -4.29 7.04 0.84
CA THR A 399 -3.37 5.93 0.60
C THR A 399 -3.15 5.61 -0.87
N GLY A 400 -3.78 6.35 -1.80
CA GLY A 400 -3.75 6.06 -3.24
C GLY A 400 -4.56 4.82 -3.63
N LYS A 401 -5.54 4.42 -2.81
CA LYS A 401 -6.52 3.36 -3.09
C LYS A 401 -7.86 3.95 -3.49
N LEU A 402 -8.67 3.18 -4.21
CA LEU A 402 -10.04 3.56 -4.51
C LEU A 402 -10.88 3.75 -3.23
N LYS A 403 -11.62 4.84 -3.16
CA LYS A 403 -12.48 5.15 -2.02
C LYS A 403 -13.88 4.58 -2.25
N ARG A 404 -14.20 3.47 -1.60
CA ARG A 404 -15.57 2.97 -1.51
C ARG A 404 -16.30 3.78 -0.44
N SER A 405 -17.23 4.63 -0.85
CA SER A 405 -18.00 5.51 0.04
C SER A 405 -19.01 4.76 0.85
#